data_a67dacfe1a65ae7314bfdca73a729576
#
_entry.id   a67dacfe1a65ae7314bfdca73a729576
#
_cell.length_a   1.000
_cell.length_b   1.000
_cell.length_c   1.000
_cell.angle_alpha   90.00
_cell.angle_beta   90.00
_cell.angle_gamma   90.00
#
_symmetry.space_group_name_H-M   'P 1'
#
loop_
_entity.id
_entity.type
_entity.pdbx_description
1 polymer ?
#
loop_
_entity_poly.entity_id
_entity_poly.type
_entity_poly.pdbx_seq_one_letter_code
_entity_poly.pdbx_strand_id
1 'polypeptide(L)'
;QVNTLLAQVADALKKTFSGDSYADSRNMLERQLDQLRAERFQQLDKQVKERSFALTQTPAGTILTPVRDGQPLTREQYNALPEAERSALSEQGQELQEELERTVRQVQELEATALDRLANLDREITAATIQPFFAPLLSEYGGWPDVVQYLSAVQAHIAQNADRFKPAVEAVSESGAPGDVVAALQPQAASPFDRYRLNVIVDNSGLQGAPVVIETNPTYANLIGRVEMRAEINRH
;
A
#
# COMPACT_ATOMS: atom_id res chain seq x y z
N GLN A 1 -1.55 9.24 -29.40
CA GLN A 1 -0.95 10.08 -28.36
C GLN A 1 -1.21 9.50 -26.96
N VAL A 2 -2.47 9.25 -26.52
CA VAL A 2 -2.77 8.78 -25.14
C VAL A 2 -2.12 7.43 -24.82
N ASN A 3 -2.17 6.45 -25.72
CA ASN A 3 -1.56 5.14 -25.50
C ASN A 3 -0.02 5.24 -25.38
N THR A 4 0.60 6.16 -26.13
CA THR A 4 2.04 6.46 -26.03
C THR A 4 2.36 7.13 -24.69
N LEU A 5 1.53 8.09 -24.26
CA LEU A 5 1.63 8.72 -22.96
C LEU A 5 1.61 7.68 -21.83
N LEU A 6 0.64 6.75 -21.85
CA LEU A 6 0.51 5.73 -20.82
C LEU A 6 1.74 4.82 -20.73
N ALA A 7 2.33 4.46 -21.87
CA ALA A 7 3.57 3.69 -21.90
C ALA A 7 4.75 4.48 -21.27
N GLN A 8 4.90 5.75 -21.63
CA GLN A 8 5.93 6.60 -21.06
C GLN A 8 5.76 6.81 -19.55
N VAL A 9 4.51 7.00 -19.09
CA VAL A 9 4.18 7.12 -17.68
C VAL A 9 4.52 5.82 -16.93
N ALA A 10 4.19 4.67 -17.49
CA ALA A 10 4.50 3.37 -16.90
C ALA A 10 6.01 3.18 -16.69
N ASP A 11 6.81 3.48 -17.72
CA ASP A 11 8.27 3.39 -17.66
C ASP A 11 8.87 4.39 -16.66
N ALA A 12 8.35 5.62 -16.64
CA ALA A 12 8.80 6.64 -15.71
C ALA A 12 8.50 6.25 -14.26
N LEU A 13 7.30 5.78 -13.96
CA LEU A 13 6.94 5.32 -12.61
C LEU A 13 7.77 4.13 -12.17
N LYS A 14 7.97 3.14 -13.05
CA LYS A 14 8.84 2.00 -12.77
C LYS A 14 10.26 2.46 -12.40
N LYS A 15 10.83 3.39 -13.16
CA LYS A 15 12.17 3.94 -12.89
C LYS A 15 12.21 4.71 -11.58
N THR A 16 11.19 5.52 -11.28
CA THR A 16 11.13 6.33 -10.08
C THR A 16 11.02 5.47 -8.83
N PHE A 17 10.13 4.48 -8.82
CA PHE A 17 9.94 3.59 -7.66
C PHE A 17 11.08 2.58 -7.47
N SER A 18 11.85 2.28 -8.52
CA SER A 18 13.07 1.45 -8.42
C SER A 18 14.33 2.28 -8.13
N GLY A 19 14.22 3.60 -8.03
CA GLY A 19 15.36 4.50 -7.83
C GLY A 19 15.75 4.64 -6.37
N ASP A 20 17.06 4.90 -6.14
CA ASP A 20 17.65 5.04 -4.80
C ASP A 20 16.98 6.15 -3.98
N SER A 21 16.62 7.28 -4.61
CA SER A 21 15.99 8.41 -3.92
C SER A 21 14.65 8.05 -3.27
N TYR A 22 13.83 7.21 -3.93
CA TYR A 22 12.59 6.70 -3.34
C TYR A 22 12.89 5.72 -2.20
N ALA A 23 13.83 4.79 -2.44
CA ALA A 23 14.25 3.83 -1.43
C ALA A 23 14.79 4.53 -0.17
N ASP A 24 15.62 5.56 -0.33
CA ASP A 24 16.15 6.35 0.78
C ASP A 24 15.06 7.06 1.57
N SER A 25 14.10 7.69 0.88
CA SER A 25 12.98 8.38 1.52
C SER A 25 12.10 7.41 2.33
N ARG A 26 11.82 6.25 1.76
CA ARG A 26 11.08 5.18 2.43
C ARG A 26 11.83 4.65 3.64
N ASN A 27 13.10 4.29 3.48
CA ASN A 27 13.96 3.80 4.56
C ASN A 27 14.10 4.82 5.69
N MET A 28 14.11 6.12 5.38
CA MET A 28 14.13 7.18 6.38
C MET A 28 12.87 7.17 7.24
N LEU A 29 11.68 7.05 6.62
CA LEU A 29 10.41 6.96 7.34
C LEU A 29 10.33 5.69 8.21
N GLU A 30 10.76 4.55 7.69
CA GLU A 30 10.80 3.28 8.42
C GLU A 30 11.73 3.38 9.65
N ARG A 31 12.93 3.93 9.49
CA ARG A 31 13.86 4.16 10.62
C ARG A 31 13.30 5.11 11.67
N GLN A 32 12.60 6.17 11.26
CA GLN A 32 11.95 7.08 12.20
C GLN A 32 10.87 6.38 13.01
N LEU A 33 10.06 5.52 12.38
CA LEU A 33 9.06 4.72 13.06
C LEU A 33 9.70 3.76 14.07
N ASP A 34 10.72 3.01 13.65
CA ASP A 34 11.44 2.07 14.51
C ASP A 34 12.06 2.77 15.73
N GLN A 35 12.64 3.95 15.53
CA GLN A 35 13.20 4.75 16.61
C GLN A 35 12.12 5.18 17.61
N LEU A 36 11.00 5.76 17.14
CA LEU A 36 9.89 6.18 17.99
C LEU A 36 9.29 5.00 18.76
N ARG A 37 9.14 3.86 18.09
CA ARG A 37 8.68 2.62 18.72
C ARG A 37 9.64 2.15 19.82
N ALA A 38 10.92 2.12 19.53
CA ALA A 38 11.95 1.74 20.50
C ALA A 38 11.96 2.68 21.73
N GLU A 39 11.85 3.98 21.51
CA GLU A 39 11.77 4.98 22.59
C GLU A 39 10.56 4.75 23.51
N ARG A 40 9.39 4.44 22.94
CA ARG A 40 8.16 4.15 23.72
C ARG A 40 8.32 2.91 24.58
N PHE A 41 8.83 1.83 24.01
CA PHE A 41 9.07 0.61 24.78
C PHE A 41 10.19 0.74 25.79
N GLN A 42 11.25 1.52 25.52
CA GLN A 42 12.29 1.83 26.50
C GLN A 42 11.74 2.61 27.71
N GLN A 43 10.88 3.60 27.47
CA GLN A 43 10.23 4.34 28.55
C GLN A 43 9.39 3.43 29.44
N LEU A 44 8.60 2.54 28.82
CA LEU A 44 7.80 1.55 29.54
C LEU A 44 8.71 0.58 30.32
N ASP A 45 9.74 0.03 29.71
CA ASP A 45 10.68 -0.91 30.34
C ASP A 45 11.37 -0.27 31.58
N LYS A 46 11.72 1.01 31.50
CA LYS A 46 12.27 1.75 32.63
C LYS A 46 11.26 1.83 33.78
N GLN A 47 10.02 2.22 33.55
CA GLN A 47 8.95 2.30 34.55
C GLN A 47 8.65 0.94 35.18
N VAL A 48 8.63 -0.11 34.36
CA VAL A 48 8.40 -1.49 34.78
C VAL A 48 9.52 -1.96 35.73
N LYS A 49 10.79 -1.66 35.39
CA LYS A 49 11.95 -2.00 36.23
C LYS A 49 11.99 -1.22 37.54
N GLU A 50 11.64 0.07 37.52
CA GLU A 50 11.56 0.91 38.71
C GLU A 50 10.55 0.39 39.76
N ARG A 51 9.50 -0.34 39.28
CA ARG A 51 8.49 -0.96 40.13
C ARG A 51 8.74 -2.43 40.44
N SER A 52 9.96 -2.92 40.17
CA SER A 52 10.35 -4.32 40.40
C SER A 52 9.50 -5.33 39.55
N PHE A 53 9.20 -4.97 38.32
CA PHE A 53 8.60 -5.85 37.34
C PHE A 53 9.53 -6.03 36.14
N ALA A 54 9.25 -7.03 35.32
CA ALA A 54 9.89 -7.26 34.03
C ALA A 54 8.86 -7.51 32.93
N LEU A 55 9.17 -7.02 31.72
CA LEU A 55 8.44 -7.35 30.51
C LEU A 55 9.01 -8.65 29.92
N THR A 56 8.18 -9.66 29.80
CA THR A 56 8.55 -10.92 29.18
C THR A 56 7.73 -11.14 27.90
N GLN A 57 8.40 -11.34 26.77
CA GLN A 57 7.75 -11.71 25.54
C GLN A 57 7.43 -13.21 25.56
N THR A 58 6.14 -13.53 25.30
CA THR A 58 5.65 -14.89 25.13
C THR A 58 4.98 -15.05 23.77
N PRO A 59 4.75 -16.26 23.28
CA PRO A 59 3.99 -16.50 22.05
C PRO A 59 2.57 -15.90 22.08
N ALA A 60 2.03 -15.70 23.30
CA ALA A 60 0.70 -15.11 23.51
C ALA A 60 0.73 -13.57 23.64
N GLY A 61 1.92 -12.96 23.65
CA GLY A 61 2.10 -11.51 23.80
C GLY A 61 3.11 -11.14 24.89
N THR A 62 3.17 -9.85 25.22
CA THR A 62 4.03 -9.32 26.27
C THR A 62 3.30 -9.41 27.61
N ILE A 63 3.93 -10.03 28.61
CA ILE A 63 3.41 -10.16 29.95
C ILE A 63 4.30 -9.44 30.96
N LEU A 64 3.67 -8.93 32.03
CA LEU A 64 4.33 -8.34 33.18
C LEU A 64 4.53 -9.40 34.27
N THR A 65 5.76 -9.53 34.73
CA THR A 65 6.12 -10.49 35.79
C THR A 65 6.79 -9.75 36.93
N PRO A 66 6.36 -9.90 38.18
CA PRO A 66 7.08 -9.35 39.34
C PRO A 66 8.48 -9.95 39.45
N VAL A 67 9.47 -9.11 39.82
CA VAL A 67 10.87 -9.49 39.94
C VAL A 67 11.34 -9.25 41.37
N ARG A 68 12.08 -10.21 41.93
CA ARG A 68 12.76 -10.07 43.22
C ARG A 68 14.23 -10.48 43.02
N ASP A 69 15.15 -9.66 43.53
CA ASP A 69 16.59 -9.89 43.39
C ASP A 69 17.06 -10.13 41.95
N GLY A 70 16.41 -9.46 40.97
CA GLY A 70 16.72 -9.58 39.54
C GLY A 70 16.17 -10.83 38.85
N GLN A 71 15.37 -11.65 39.53
CA GLN A 71 14.74 -12.86 38.96
C GLN A 71 13.22 -12.78 39.00
N PRO A 72 12.52 -13.26 37.95
CA PRO A 72 11.06 -13.35 37.95
C PRO A 72 10.57 -14.23 39.09
N LEU A 73 9.56 -13.75 39.82
CA LEU A 73 8.92 -14.53 40.87
C LEU A 73 8.14 -15.71 40.30
N THR A 74 8.41 -16.92 40.83
CA THR A 74 7.60 -18.09 40.50
C THR A 74 6.22 -17.97 41.19
N ARG A 75 5.24 -18.73 40.69
CA ARG A 75 3.90 -18.76 41.29
C ARG A 75 3.92 -19.19 42.77
N GLU A 76 4.80 -20.11 43.11
CA GLU A 76 4.95 -20.60 44.50
C GLU A 76 5.54 -19.51 45.40
N GLN A 77 6.57 -18.78 44.92
CA GLN A 77 7.17 -17.66 45.65
C GLN A 77 6.17 -16.53 45.83
N TYR A 78 5.39 -16.18 44.82
CA TYR A 78 4.33 -15.17 44.90
C TYR A 78 3.26 -15.56 45.91
N ASN A 79 2.83 -16.81 45.96
CA ASN A 79 1.82 -17.29 46.91
C ASN A 79 2.34 -17.37 48.36
N ALA A 80 3.66 -17.46 48.55
CA ALA A 80 4.30 -17.49 49.87
C ALA A 80 4.50 -16.07 50.47
N LEU A 81 4.24 -15.00 49.70
CA LEU A 81 4.34 -13.63 50.19
C LEU A 81 3.23 -13.29 51.18
N PRO A 82 3.48 -12.38 52.16
CA PRO A 82 2.44 -11.84 52.99
C PRO A 82 1.31 -11.19 52.17
N GLU A 83 0.09 -11.23 52.69
CA GLU A 83 -1.09 -10.73 51.96
C GLU A 83 -0.96 -9.25 51.58
N ALA A 84 -0.37 -8.43 52.44
CA ALA A 84 -0.11 -7.00 52.17
C ALA A 84 0.85 -6.81 50.99
N GLU A 85 1.91 -7.62 50.87
CA GLU A 85 2.86 -7.55 49.75
C GLU A 85 2.21 -8.03 48.46
N ARG A 86 1.39 -9.08 48.50
CA ARG A 86 0.64 -9.57 47.33
C ARG A 86 -0.37 -8.55 46.80
N SER A 87 -1.09 -7.88 47.71
CA SER A 87 -2.04 -6.82 47.36
C SER A 87 -1.31 -5.67 46.67
N ALA A 88 -0.20 -5.18 47.25
CA ALA A 88 0.60 -4.09 46.69
C ALA A 88 1.17 -4.45 45.31
N LEU A 89 1.70 -5.67 45.13
CA LEU A 89 2.18 -6.15 43.82
C LEU A 89 1.05 -6.29 42.81
N SER A 90 -0.15 -6.71 43.26
CA SER A 90 -1.32 -6.80 42.37
C SER A 90 -1.78 -5.44 41.90
N GLU A 91 -1.87 -4.44 42.75
CA GLU A 91 -2.22 -3.06 42.39
C GLU A 91 -1.18 -2.44 41.43
N GLN A 92 0.10 -2.57 41.74
CA GLN A 92 1.17 -2.12 40.83
C GLN A 92 1.17 -2.83 39.51
N GLY A 93 0.88 -4.13 39.49
CA GLY A 93 0.74 -4.93 38.27
C GLY A 93 -0.41 -4.48 37.40
N GLN A 94 -1.55 -4.10 37.99
CA GLN A 94 -2.70 -3.55 37.29
C GLN A 94 -2.38 -2.19 36.65
N GLU A 95 -1.76 -1.29 37.41
CA GLU A 95 -1.35 0.02 36.88
C GLU A 95 -0.36 -0.12 35.70
N LEU A 96 0.62 -1.03 35.84
CA LEU A 96 1.57 -1.30 34.78
C LEU A 96 0.93 -1.99 33.56
N GLN A 97 -0.07 -2.81 33.78
CA GLN A 97 -0.84 -3.43 32.69
C GLN A 97 -1.60 -2.36 31.89
N GLU A 98 -2.22 -1.40 32.56
CA GLU A 98 -2.87 -0.27 31.89
C GLU A 98 -1.87 0.59 31.11
N GLU A 99 -0.66 0.79 31.65
CA GLU A 99 0.40 1.53 30.98
C GLU A 99 0.94 0.78 29.76
N LEU A 100 1.11 -0.55 29.86
CA LEU A 100 1.45 -1.40 28.72
C LEU A 100 0.40 -1.28 27.61
N GLU A 101 -0.88 -1.42 27.94
CA GLU A 101 -1.97 -1.31 26.98
C GLU A 101 -2.03 0.07 26.33
N ARG A 102 -1.76 1.13 27.10
CA ARG A 102 -1.68 2.50 26.59
C ARG A 102 -0.50 2.65 25.64
N THR A 103 0.66 2.10 25.99
CA THR A 103 1.86 2.12 25.14
C THR A 103 1.64 1.37 23.85
N VAL A 104 1.00 0.19 23.89
CA VAL A 104 0.67 -0.59 22.69
C VAL A 104 -0.26 0.21 21.77
N ARG A 105 -1.30 0.85 22.31
CA ARG A 105 -2.19 1.71 21.50
C ARG A 105 -1.44 2.87 20.86
N GLN A 106 -0.56 3.54 21.60
CA GLN A 106 0.27 4.64 21.06
C GLN A 106 1.19 4.15 19.92
N VAL A 107 1.78 2.96 20.05
CA VAL A 107 2.60 2.37 18.98
C VAL A 107 1.74 2.06 17.74
N GLN A 108 0.55 1.51 17.91
CA GLN A 108 -0.38 1.27 16.79
C GLN A 108 -0.80 2.56 16.08
N GLU A 109 -1.03 3.65 16.82
CA GLU A 109 -1.31 4.97 16.25
C GLU A 109 -0.11 5.54 15.49
N LEU A 110 1.12 5.34 15.99
CA LEU A 110 2.34 5.70 15.28
C LEU A 110 2.50 4.90 13.97
N GLU A 111 2.25 3.59 14.01
CA GLU A 111 2.28 2.73 12.83
C GLU A 111 1.25 3.15 11.78
N ALA A 112 0.01 3.43 12.18
CA ALA A 112 -1.02 3.95 11.29
C ALA A 112 -0.62 5.29 10.64
N THR A 113 -0.08 6.22 11.46
CA THR A 113 0.41 7.51 10.98
C THR A 113 1.58 7.36 9.99
N ALA A 114 2.48 6.40 10.23
CA ALA A 114 3.60 6.12 9.34
C ALA A 114 3.13 5.55 8.00
N LEU A 115 2.14 4.65 8.01
CA LEU A 115 1.51 4.13 6.78
C LEU A 115 0.85 5.25 5.96
N ASP A 116 0.14 6.18 6.62
CA ASP A 116 -0.45 7.33 5.95
C ASP A 116 0.60 8.26 5.35
N ARG A 117 1.72 8.48 6.04
CA ARG A 117 2.84 9.27 5.52
C ARG A 117 3.48 8.60 4.29
N LEU A 118 3.66 7.28 4.34
CA LEU A 118 4.19 6.53 3.21
C LEU A 118 3.24 6.61 2.00
N ALA A 119 1.93 6.44 2.21
CA ALA A 119 0.94 6.57 1.15
C ALA A 119 0.89 8.01 0.57
N ASN A 120 1.12 9.03 1.39
CA ASN A 120 1.23 10.41 0.92
C ASN A 120 2.49 10.62 0.08
N LEU A 121 3.65 10.14 0.56
CA LEU A 121 4.91 10.18 -0.19
C LEU A 121 4.75 9.53 -1.58
N ASP A 122 4.12 8.35 -1.63
CA ASP A 122 3.87 7.65 -2.88
C ASP A 122 3.00 8.47 -3.83
N ARG A 123 1.95 9.12 -3.32
CA ARG A 123 1.08 9.99 -4.11
C ARG A 123 1.80 11.22 -4.65
N GLU A 124 2.60 11.87 -3.81
CA GLU A 124 3.38 13.05 -4.20
C GLU A 124 4.43 12.70 -5.27
N ILE A 125 5.17 11.64 -5.07
CA ILE A 125 6.19 11.17 -6.02
C ILE A 125 5.53 10.77 -7.34
N THR A 126 4.40 10.04 -7.29
CA THR A 126 3.65 9.67 -8.49
C THR A 126 3.18 10.91 -9.23
N ALA A 127 2.54 11.86 -8.55
CA ALA A 127 2.03 13.08 -9.14
C ALA A 127 3.16 13.90 -9.81
N ALA A 128 4.30 14.07 -9.11
CA ALA A 128 5.47 14.79 -9.64
C ALA A 128 6.05 14.07 -10.86
N THR A 129 6.13 12.75 -10.84
CA THR A 129 6.67 11.94 -11.94
C THR A 129 5.83 12.03 -13.20
N ILE A 130 4.48 12.00 -13.07
CA ILE A 130 3.57 11.93 -14.23
C ILE A 130 3.23 13.32 -14.79
N GLN A 131 3.29 14.38 -13.99
CA GLN A 131 2.93 15.74 -14.39
C GLN A 131 3.58 16.19 -15.71
N PRO A 132 4.90 16.02 -15.94
CA PRO A 132 5.56 16.46 -17.18
C PRO A 132 5.01 15.80 -18.45
N PHE A 133 4.45 14.59 -18.34
CA PHE A 133 3.88 13.86 -19.47
C PHE A 133 2.46 14.34 -19.81
N PHE A 134 1.67 14.71 -18.80
CA PHE A 134 0.31 15.20 -18.99
C PHE A 134 0.25 16.67 -19.40
N ALA A 135 1.16 17.51 -18.92
CA ALA A 135 1.12 18.95 -19.15
C ALA A 135 1.10 19.35 -20.64
N PRO A 136 1.90 18.76 -21.54
CA PRO A 136 1.85 19.09 -22.97
C PRO A 136 0.49 18.75 -23.59
N LEU A 137 -0.09 17.59 -23.28
CA LEU A 137 -1.39 17.18 -23.81
C LEU A 137 -2.53 18.05 -23.27
N LEU A 138 -2.51 18.38 -21.97
CA LEU A 138 -3.50 19.31 -21.40
C LEU A 138 -3.43 20.68 -22.06
N SER A 139 -2.25 21.15 -22.42
CA SER A 139 -2.06 22.42 -23.16
C SER A 139 -2.55 22.30 -24.60
N GLU A 140 -2.19 21.21 -25.31
CA GLU A 140 -2.59 20.97 -26.71
C GLU A 140 -4.11 20.88 -26.86
N TYR A 141 -4.75 20.15 -25.93
CA TYR A 141 -6.21 19.93 -25.95
C TYR A 141 -7.00 20.92 -25.10
N GLY A 142 -6.41 22.06 -24.68
CA GLY A 142 -7.05 23.06 -23.81
C GLY A 142 -8.37 23.61 -24.33
N GLY A 143 -8.59 23.60 -25.64
CA GLY A 143 -9.84 23.99 -26.30
C GLY A 143 -10.96 22.93 -26.26
N TRP A 144 -10.69 21.73 -25.72
CA TRP A 144 -11.62 20.60 -25.70
C TRP A 144 -11.91 20.16 -24.25
N PRO A 145 -12.94 20.73 -23.61
CA PRO A 145 -13.20 20.50 -22.18
C PRO A 145 -13.30 19.04 -21.76
N ASP A 146 -13.97 18.21 -22.57
CA ASP A 146 -14.15 16.78 -22.27
C ASP A 146 -12.82 16.02 -22.30
N VAL A 147 -11.91 16.38 -23.21
CA VAL A 147 -10.57 15.77 -23.30
C VAL A 147 -9.73 16.20 -22.10
N VAL A 148 -9.77 17.47 -21.72
CA VAL A 148 -9.06 18.01 -20.55
C VAL A 148 -9.58 17.34 -19.28
N GLN A 149 -10.89 17.21 -19.14
CA GLN A 149 -11.50 16.52 -18.00
C GLN A 149 -11.04 15.06 -17.91
N TYR A 150 -11.06 14.34 -19.04
CA TYR A 150 -10.59 12.95 -19.08
C TYR A 150 -9.11 12.82 -18.69
N LEU A 151 -8.23 13.61 -19.29
CA LEU A 151 -6.79 13.56 -18.99
C LEU A 151 -6.51 13.93 -17.53
N SER A 152 -7.19 14.94 -17.00
CA SER A 152 -7.08 15.33 -15.59
C SER A 152 -7.58 14.22 -14.64
N ALA A 153 -8.68 13.57 -14.99
CA ALA A 153 -9.22 12.45 -14.23
C ALA A 153 -8.25 11.25 -14.22
N VAL A 154 -7.65 10.92 -15.36
CA VAL A 154 -6.63 9.86 -15.48
C VAL A 154 -5.42 10.19 -14.62
N GLN A 155 -4.89 11.43 -14.73
CA GLN A 155 -3.75 11.87 -13.94
C GLN A 155 -4.03 11.77 -12.43
N ALA A 156 -5.17 12.30 -11.99
CA ALA A 156 -5.58 12.24 -10.59
C ALA A 156 -5.75 10.80 -10.09
N HIS A 157 -6.37 9.93 -10.90
CA HIS A 157 -6.58 8.54 -10.53
C HIS A 157 -5.27 7.75 -10.41
N ILE A 158 -4.29 7.98 -11.32
CA ILE A 158 -2.97 7.35 -11.23
C ILE A 158 -2.28 7.78 -9.93
N ALA A 159 -2.27 9.09 -9.62
CA ALA A 159 -1.65 9.61 -8.41
C ALA A 159 -2.32 9.07 -7.12
N GLN A 160 -3.66 9.01 -7.08
CA GLN A 160 -4.40 8.49 -5.92
C GLN A 160 -4.23 7.00 -5.68
N ASN A 161 -3.94 6.23 -6.73
CA ASN A 161 -3.78 4.77 -6.67
C ASN A 161 -2.33 4.35 -6.95
N ALA A 162 -1.35 5.11 -6.46
CA ALA A 162 0.07 4.89 -6.69
C ALA A 162 0.52 3.43 -6.46
N ASP A 163 -0.05 2.77 -5.45
CA ASP A 163 0.28 1.38 -5.09
C ASP A 163 0.09 0.39 -6.24
N ARG A 164 -0.92 0.63 -7.08
CA ARG A 164 -1.23 -0.26 -8.23
C ARG A 164 -0.21 -0.15 -9.36
N PHE A 165 0.55 0.94 -9.38
CA PHE A 165 1.51 1.26 -10.44
C PHE A 165 2.95 1.08 -9.99
N LYS A 166 3.17 0.72 -8.73
CA LYS A 166 4.49 0.29 -8.26
C LYS A 166 4.84 -1.03 -8.94
N PRO A 167 6.11 -1.22 -9.36
CA PRO A 167 6.57 -2.55 -9.76
C PRO A 167 6.27 -3.49 -8.58
N ALA A 168 5.67 -4.64 -8.87
CA ALA A 168 5.58 -5.69 -7.87
C ALA A 168 7.02 -5.88 -7.36
N VAL A 169 7.23 -5.64 -6.07
CA VAL A 169 8.46 -6.06 -5.43
C VAL A 169 8.43 -7.57 -5.59
N GLU A 170 9.24 -8.09 -6.50
CA GLU A 170 9.50 -9.52 -6.56
C GLU A 170 9.92 -9.86 -5.14
N ALA A 171 9.04 -10.52 -4.40
CA ALA A 171 9.40 -11.15 -3.16
C ALA A 171 10.53 -12.09 -3.57
N VAL A 172 11.77 -11.68 -3.29
CA VAL A 172 12.92 -12.55 -3.34
C VAL A 172 12.63 -13.59 -2.27
N SER A 173 11.91 -14.62 -2.72
CA SER A 173 11.73 -15.83 -1.93
C SER A 173 13.12 -16.40 -1.78
N GLU A 174 13.72 -16.22 -0.61
CA GLU A 174 14.94 -16.93 -0.18
C GLU A 174 14.71 -18.44 -0.04
N SER A 175 13.75 -18.99 -0.76
CA SER A 175 13.58 -20.42 -0.90
C SER A 175 13.97 -20.83 -2.32
N GLY A 176 15.26 -21.11 -2.51
CA GLY A 176 15.79 -21.76 -3.70
C GLY A 176 15.18 -23.16 -3.89
N ALA A 177 13.95 -23.24 -4.34
CA ALA A 177 13.36 -24.45 -4.88
C ALA A 177 13.29 -24.31 -6.41
N PRO A 178 13.99 -25.16 -7.18
CA PRO A 178 13.87 -25.19 -8.64
C PRO A 178 12.56 -25.91 -8.98
N GLY A 179 11.54 -25.18 -9.43
CA GLY A 179 10.33 -25.88 -9.91
C GLY A 179 9.05 -25.09 -10.06
N ASP A 180 9.06 -23.80 -10.20
CA ASP A 180 7.79 -23.09 -10.46
C ASP A 180 7.54 -22.85 -11.94
N VAL A 181 7.21 -23.96 -12.65
CA VAL A 181 6.62 -23.92 -14.02
C VAL A 181 5.20 -23.33 -13.98
N VAL A 182 4.64 -23.11 -12.78
CA VAL A 182 3.27 -22.59 -12.58
C VAL A 182 3.21 -21.07 -12.81
N ALA A 183 4.32 -20.35 -12.61
CA ALA A 183 4.39 -18.90 -12.87
C ALA A 183 4.27 -18.55 -14.37
N ALA A 184 4.63 -19.47 -15.25
CA ALA A 184 4.53 -19.27 -16.71
C ALA A 184 3.10 -19.47 -17.27
N LEU A 185 2.17 -19.99 -16.46
CA LEU A 185 0.77 -20.25 -16.83
C LEU A 185 -0.22 -19.26 -16.22
N GLN A 186 0.25 -18.25 -15.49
CA GLN A 186 -0.63 -17.16 -15.05
C GLN A 186 -0.95 -16.30 -16.28
N PRO A 187 -2.26 -16.09 -16.59
CA PRO A 187 -2.62 -15.13 -17.62
C PRO A 187 -1.97 -13.80 -17.20
N GLN A 188 -1.22 -13.19 -18.12
CA GLN A 188 -0.54 -11.92 -17.89
C GLN A 188 -1.55 -10.99 -17.21
N ALA A 189 -1.32 -10.65 -15.95
CA ALA A 189 -2.18 -9.75 -15.22
C ALA A 189 -2.31 -8.48 -16.05
N ALA A 190 -3.55 -8.10 -16.40
CA ALA A 190 -3.82 -6.94 -17.22
C ALA A 190 -3.09 -5.74 -16.63
N SER A 191 -2.37 -5.00 -17.47
CA SER A 191 -1.64 -3.82 -17.00
C SER A 191 -2.60 -2.86 -16.29
N PRO A 192 -2.27 -2.30 -15.12
CA PRO A 192 -3.13 -1.33 -14.46
C PRO A 192 -3.43 -0.11 -15.35
N PHE A 193 -2.64 0.10 -16.41
CA PHE A 193 -2.85 1.15 -17.40
C PHE A 193 -3.86 0.79 -18.49
N ASP A 194 -4.21 -0.49 -18.67
CA ASP A 194 -5.11 -0.92 -19.75
C ASP A 194 -6.50 -0.27 -19.64
N ARG A 195 -6.95 0.03 -18.45
CA ARG A 195 -8.22 0.74 -18.19
C ARG A 195 -8.28 2.16 -18.76
N TYR A 196 -7.15 2.78 -19.06
CA TYR A 196 -7.06 4.16 -19.61
C TYR A 196 -6.78 4.16 -21.11
N ARG A 197 -6.65 3.00 -21.73
CA ARG A 197 -6.41 2.92 -23.17
C ARG A 197 -7.62 3.41 -23.94
N LEU A 198 -7.34 4.24 -24.94
CA LEU A 198 -8.35 4.67 -25.89
C LEU A 198 -8.34 3.76 -27.10
N ASN A 199 -9.50 3.21 -27.46
CA ASN A 199 -9.72 2.46 -28.67
C ASN A 199 -10.49 3.34 -29.66
N VAL A 200 -9.92 3.53 -30.86
CA VAL A 200 -10.64 4.20 -31.94
C VAL A 200 -11.60 3.19 -32.57
N ILE A 201 -12.89 3.40 -32.39
CA ILE A 201 -13.93 2.52 -32.97
C ILE A 201 -14.17 2.89 -34.42
N VAL A 202 -14.20 4.18 -34.75
CA VAL A 202 -14.40 4.70 -36.10
C VAL A 202 -13.40 5.82 -36.32
N ASP A 203 -12.62 5.72 -37.43
CA ASP A 203 -11.72 6.78 -37.87
C ASP A 203 -12.20 7.33 -39.23
N ASN A 204 -12.74 8.53 -39.20
CA ASN A 204 -13.22 9.24 -40.38
C ASN A 204 -12.23 10.34 -40.85
N SER A 205 -11.01 10.38 -40.30
CA SER A 205 -10.02 11.44 -40.62
C SER A 205 -9.61 11.50 -42.10
N GLY A 206 -9.73 10.37 -42.83
CA GLY A 206 -9.44 10.30 -44.24
C GLY A 206 -10.65 10.57 -45.17
N LEU A 207 -11.84 10.83 -44.61
CA LEU A 207 -13.04 11.04 -45.43
C LEU A 207 -13.27 12.52 -45.71
N GLN A 208 -13.60 12.84 -46.96
CA GLN A 208 -13.92 14.21 -47.39
C GLN A 208 -15.41 14.56 -47.26
N GLY A 209 -16.23 13.64 -46.76
CA GLY A 209 -17.67 13.79 -46.61
C GLY A 209 -18.25 12.77 -45.66
N ALA A 210 -19.56 12.71 -45.54
CA ALA A 210 -20.26 11.72 -44.73
C ALA A 210 -19.91 10.30 -45.20
N PRO A 211 -19.61 9.35 -44.29
CA PRO A 211 -19.34 7.97 -44.68
C PRO A 211 -20.58 7.32 -45.32
N VAL A 212 -20.38 6.67 -46.45
CA VAL A 212 -21.44 5.88 -47.10
C VAL A 212 -21.12 4.41 -46.91
N VAL A 213 -21.96 3.69 -46.19
CA VAL A 213 -21.84 2.25 -45.96
C VAL A 213 -22.92 1.54 -46.73
N ILE A 214 -22.53 0.63 -47.62
CA ILE A 214 -23.46 -0.21 -48.37
C ILE A 214 -23.47 -1.60 -47.73
N GLU A 215 -24.56 -1.92 -47.03
CA GLU A 215 -24.74 -3.26 -46.43
C GLU A 215 -25.48 -4.16 -47.41
N THR A 216 -24.80 -5.20 -47.91
CA THR A 216 -25.35 -6.16 -48.90
C THR A 216 -26.16 -7.28 -48.26
N ASN A 217 -26.01 -7.48 -46.92
CA ASN A 217 -26.78 -8.46 -46.16
C ASN A 217 -27.39 -7.75 -44.91
N PRO A 218 -28.52 -7.03 -45.07
CA PRO A 218 -29.06 -6.16 -44.05
C PRO A 218 -29.79 -6.92 -42.94
N THR A 219 -29.04 -7.66 -42.15
CA THR A 219 -29.56 -8.24 -40.90
C THR A 219 -29.61 -7.19 -39.79
N TYR A 220 -30.45 -7.43 -38.79
CA TYR A 220 -30.52 -6.53 -37.60
C TYR A 220 -29.15 -6.29 -36.96
N ALA A 221 -28.36 -7.37 -36.83
CA ALA A 221 -27.01 -7.31 -36.28
C ALA A 221 -26.06 -6.45 -37.12
N ASN A 222 -26.17 -6.50 -38.47
CA ASN A 222 -25.31 -5.75 -39.37
C ASN A 222 -25.71 -4.27 -39.46
N LEU A 223 -27.01 -3.94 -39.31
CA LEU A 223 -27.51 -2.57 -39.40
C LEU A 223 -27.44 -1.81 -38.07
N ILE A 224 -27.76 -2.49 -36.96
CA ILE A 224 -27.91 -1.87 -35.64
C ILE A 224 -26.73 -2.25 -34.73
N GLY A 225 -26.05 -3.34 -35.05
CA GLY A 225 -25.01 -3.91 -34.19
C GLY A 225 -25.56 -4.88 -33.16
N ARG A 226 -24.67 -5.52 -32.46
CA ARG A 226 -24.97 -6.39 -31.32
C ARG A 226 -23.99 -6.13 -30.19
N VAL A 227 -24.44 -6.28 -28.97
CA VAL A 227 -23.60 -6.23 -27.77
C VAL A 227 -23.14 -7.66 -27.45
N GLU A 228 -21.86 -7.92 -27.54
CA GLU A 228 -21.26 -9.18 -27.07
C GLU A 228 -20.73 -8.96 -25.66
N MET A 229 -21.29 -9.69 -24.70
CA MET A 229 -20.77 -9.69 -23.32
C MET A 229 -19.77 -10.84 -23.18
N ARG A 230 -18.53 -10.51 -22.80
CA ARG A 230 -17.54 -11.49 -22.33
C ARG A 230 -17.59 -11.52 -20.80
N ALA A 231 -17.93 -12.66 -20.23
CA ALA A 231 -17.78 -12.86 -18.79
C ALA A 231 -16.31 -13.21 -18.49
N GLU A 232 -15.58 -12.32 -17.86
CA GLU A 232 -14.29 -12.64 -17.26
C GLU A 232 -14.52 -13.10 -15.82
N ILE A 233 -14.24 -14.37 -15.57
CA ILE A 233 -14.30 -14.92 -14.20
C ILE A 233 -12.98 -14.57 -13.53
N ASN A 234 -12.96 -13.46 -12.78
CA ASN A 234 -11.87 -13.17 -11.86
C ASN A 234 -11.99 -14.17 -10.69
N ARG A 235 -11.14 -15.18 -10.66
CA ARG A 235 -10.94 -16.00 -9.47
C ARG A 235 -10.09 -15.18 -8.50
N HIS A 236 -10.72 -14.72 -7.42
CA HIS A 236 -10.06 -14.20 -6.24
C HIS A 236 -9.44 -15.33 -5.41
#